data_7e0736b7c437392dcd06d189564a4c0b
#
_entry.id   7e0736b7c437392dcd06d189564a4c0b
#
_cell.length_a   1.000
_cell.length_b   1.000
_cell.length_c   1.000
_cell.angle_alpha   90.00
_cell.angle_beta   90.00
_cell.angle_gamma   90.00
#
_symmetry.space_group_name_H-M   'P 1'
#
loop_
_entity.id
_entity.type
_entity.pdbx_description
1 polymer ?
#
loop_
_entity_poly.entity_id
_entity_poly.type
_entity_poly.pdbx_seq_one_letter_code
_entity_poly.pdbx_strand_id
1 'polypeptide(L)'
;VTKGHHDVIGEMDRPSAKELLFEKAVYIHLGTQYQVKTLDLEKRLCLVEQSDADYWTDSIVKRDIEVLSEDSIEPHAQLDLILGDILARGQVEKYKKLRFNTNENVGYGEIWLPPEEMQTRSLMVVLKPEGQSGRLLSELAPEKADGILHGVTDLIRQLAPARILCDIH
;
A
#
# COMPACT_ATOMS: atom_id res chain seq x y z
N VAL A 1 19.57 -7.68 14.76
CA VAL A 1 20.10 -7.81 16.13
C VAL A 1 21.02 -9.02 16.20
N THR A 2 22.31 -8.80 16.29
CA THR A 2 23.29 -9.84 16.57
C THR A 2 23.20 -10.26 18.04
N LYS A 3 23.53 -11.53 18.35
CA LYS A 3 23.51 -12.09 19.71
C LYS A 3 24.19 -11.15 20.71
N GLY A 4 23.40 -10.54 21.60
CA GLY A 4 23.88 -9.88 22.80
C GLY A 4 23.92 -8.34 22.81
N HIS A 5 23.83 -7.65 21.68
CA HIS A 5 23.61 -6.21 21.58
C HIS A 5 22.49 -5.92 20.60
N HIS A 6 21.49 -5.13 21.04
CA HIS A 6 20.39 -4.70 20.22
C HIS A 6 20.71 -3.29 19.70
N ASP A 7 21.37 -3.20 18.55
CA ASP A 7 21.55 -1.92 17.88
C ASP A 7 20.30 -1.61 17.06
N VAL A 8 19.76 -0.42 17.23
CA VAL A 8 18.67 0.09 16.39
C VAL A 8 19.25 0.42 15.02
N ILE A 9 18.79 -0.29 13.98
CA ILE A 9 19.26 -0.10 12.61
C ILE A 9 18.38 0.86 11.83
N GLY A 10 17.16 1.13 12.28
CA GLY A 10 16.21 2.04 11.65
C GLY A 10 14.88 2.11 12.40
N GLU A 11 14.08 3.07 11.99
CA GLU A 11 12.71 3.26 12.47
C GLU A 11 11.76 3.37 11.28
N MET A 12 10.52 3.00 11.47
CA MET A 12 9.51 2.94 10.43
C MET A 12 8.12 3.14 11.06
N ASP A 13 7.20 3.74 10.31
CA ASP A 13 5.82 3.87 10.74
C ASP A 13 5.11 2.50 10.78
N ARG A 14 4.04 2.43 11.55
CA ARG A 14 3.35 1.16 11.82
C ARG A 14 2.72 0.50 10.58
N PRO A 15 2.02 1.23 9.68
CA PRO A 15 1.51 0.67 8.44
C PRO A 15 2.62 0.06 7.58
N SER A 16 3.68 0.82 7.31
CA SER A 16 4.84 0.35 6.54
C SER A 16 5.54 -0.85 7.21
N ALA A 17 5.63 -0.86 8.55
CA ALA A 17 6.20 -1.99 9.26
C ALA A 17 5.42 -3.28 9.04
N LYS A 18 4.09 -3.23 8.98
CA LYS A 18 3.27 -4.40 8.66
C LYS A 18 3.46 -4.89 7.22
N GLU A 19 3.67 -3.98 6.28
CA GLU A 19 3.87 -4.31 4.87
C GLU A 19 5.28 -4.84 4.57
N LEU A 20 6.30 -4.38 5.31
CA LEU A 20 7.70 -4.66 5.01
C LEU A 20 8.40 -5.55 6.03
N LEU A 21 7.98 -5.53 7.30
CA LEU A 21 8.68 -6.16 8.41
C LEU A 21 7.87 -7.30 9.08
N PHE A 22 6.98 -7.96 8.35
CA PHE A 22 6.28 -9.14 8.86
C PHE A 22 7.25 -10.30 9.12
N GLU A 23 6.86 -11.25 9.96
CA GLU A 23 7.73 -12.40 10.28
C GLU A 23 8.12 -13.18 9.02
N LYS A 24 9.40 -13.50 8.90
CA LYS A 24 10.06 -14.12 7.74
C LYS A 24 10.23 -13.19 6.53
N ALA A 25 9.85 -11.91 6.61
CA ALA A 25 10.18 -10.95 5.57
C ALA A 25 11.69 -10.90 5.35
N VAL A 26 12.08 -10.75 4.10
CA VAL A 26 13.47 -10.43 3.70
C VAL A 26 13.47 -8.99 3.22
N TYR A 27 14.12 -8.14 3.98
CA TYR A 27 14.12 -6.69 3.86
C TYR A 27 15.53 -6.14 3.63
N ILE A 28 15.68 -5.16 2.76
CA ILE A 28 16.96 -4.50 2.50
C ILE A 28 16.98 -3.15 3.19
N HIS A 29 17.94 -2.93 4.04
CA HIS A 29 18.16 -1.66 4.72
C HIS A 29 19.58 -1.16 4.48
N LEU A 30 19.72 0.03 3.88
CA LEU A 30 21.01 0.65 3.54
C LEU A 30 21.98 -0.33 2.83
N GLY A 31 21.45 -1.13 1.89
CA GLY A 31 22.25 -2.08 1.13
C GLY A 31 22.56 -3.40 1.85
N THR A 32 22.17 -3.55 3.11
CA THR A 32 22.31 -4.80 3.87
C THR A 32 20.98 -5.52 3.94
N GLN A 33 21.02 -6.82 3.69
CA GLN A 33 19.85 -7.68 3.70
C GLN A 33 19.60 -8.25 5.09
N TYR A 34 18.35 -8.20 5.53
CA TYR A 34 17.92 -8.71 6.82
C TYR A 34 16.70 -9.61 6.67
N GLN A 35 16.60 -10.63 7.51
CA GLN A 35 15.39 -11.41 7.69
C GLN A 35 14.74 -11.05 9.03
N VAL A 36 13.43 -10.78 8.97
CA VAL A 36 12.62 -10.52 10.16
C VAL A 36 12.39 -11.82 10.92
N LYS A 37 12.73 -11.80 12.20
CA LYS A 37 12.49 -12.92 13.13
C LYS A 37 11.20 -12.76 13.90
N THR A 38 10.93 -11.55 14.37
CA THR A 38 9.73 -11.26 15.16
C THR A 38 9.32 -9.82 14.94
N LEU A 39 8.02 -9.61 14.75
CA LEU A 39 7.39 -8.29 14.76
C LEU A 39 6.43 -8.21 15.96
N ASP A 40 6.80 -7.44 16.97
CA ASP A 40 5.97 -7.16 18.15
C ASP A 40 5.33 -5.77 17.99
N LEU A 41 4.07 -5.75 17.56
CA LEU A 41 3.33 -4.50 17.30
C LEU A 41 2.96 -3.75 18.58
N GLU A 42 2.86 -4.43 19.73
CA GLU A 42 2.53 -3.82 21.01
C GLU A 42 3.76 -3.08 21.57
N LYS A 43 4.90 -3.74 21.55
CA LYS A 43 6.19 -3.13 21.97
C LYS A 43 6.80 -2.22 20.91
N ARG A 44 6.23 -2.16 19.72
CA ARG A 44 6.78 -1.42 18.57
C ARG A 44 8.22 -1.82 18.27
N LEU A 45 8.47 -3.11 18.25
CA LEU A 45 9.80 -3.68 18.10
C LEU A 45 9.80 -4.75 17.00
N CYS A 46 10.74 -4.63 16.08
CA CYS A 46 11.03 -5.65 15.08
C CYS A 46 12.45 -6.17 15.28
N LEU A 47 12.58 -7.48 15.46
CA LEU A 47 13.88 -8.14 15.55
C LEU A 47 14.25 -8.72 14.19
N VAL A 48 15.43 -8.34 13.72
CA VAL A 48 15.97 -8.78 12.44
C VAL A 48 17.37 -9.38 12.61
N GLU A 49 17.76 -10.23 11.70
CA GLU A 49 19.14 -10.71 11.57
C GLU A 49 19.60 -10.60 10.12
N GLN A 50 20.91 -10.48 9.89
CA GLN A 50 21.46 -10.50 8.53
C GLN A 50 21.11 -11.81 7.84
N SER A 51 20.86 -11.73 6.54
CA SER A 51 20.41 -12.84 5.70
C SER A 51 21.13 -12.86 4.37
N ASP A 52 21.43 -14.06 3.88
CA ASP A 52 22.00 -14.31 2.56
C ASP A 52 20.97 -14.97 1.61
N ALA A 53 19.67 -14.77 1.87
CA ALA A 53 18.61 -15.30 1.01
C ALA A 53 18.77 -14.78 -0.44
N ASP A 54 18.50 -15.62 -1.42
CA ASP A 54 18.55 -15.26 -2.84
C ASP A 54 17.27 -14.59 -3.36
N TYR A 55 16.38 -14.21 -2.46
CA TYR A 55 15.10 -13.55 -2.72
C TYR A 55 14.82 -12.43 -1.72
N TRP A 56 13.96 -11.53 -2.11
CA TRP A 56 13.30 -10.56 -1.23
C TRP A 56 11.79 -10.86 -1.16
N THR A 57 11.10 -10.24 -0.23
CA THR A 57 9.66 -10.47 -0.03
C THR A 57 8.85 -9.22 -0.35
N ASP A 58 7.71 -9.43 -1.01
CA ASP A 58 6.76 -8.40 -1.39
C ASP A 58 5.38 -8.77 -0.83
N SER A 59 4.82 -7.92 0.04
CA SER A 59 3.53 -8.18 0.66
C SER A 59 2.39 -7.96 -0.33
N ILE A 60 1.33 -8.76 -0.19
CA ILE A 60 0.06 -8.58 -0.88
C ILE A 60 -0.91 -8.00 0.13
N VAL A 61 -1.25 -6.73 -0.08
CA VAL A 61 -2.15 -5.99 0.81
C VAL A 61 -3.54 -5.94 0.19
N LYS A 62 -4.52 -6.43 0.92
CA LYS A 62 -5.93 -6.19 0.60
C LYS A 62 -6.31 -4.82 1.16
N ARG A 63 -6.79 -3.94 0.28
CA ARG A 63 -7.26 -2.62 0.67
C ARG A 63 -8.76 -2.51 0.43
N ASP A 64 -9.44 -1.87 1.36
CA ASP A 64 -10.87 -1.57 1.31
C ASP A 64 -11.09 -0.14 1.74
N ILE A 65 -12.05 0.54 1.11
CA ILE A 65 -12.40 1.93 1.41
C ILE A 65 -13.90 2.00 1.61
N GLU A 66 -14.31 2.54 2.77
CA GLU A 66 -15.68 2.83 3.12
C GLU A 66 -15.89 4.35 3.20
N VAL A 67 -16.85 4.87 2.45
CA VAL A 67 -17.22 6.29 2.52
C VAL A 67 -18.10 6.49 3.75
N LEU A 68 -17.66 7.35 4.66
CA LEU A 68 -18.36 7.65 5.92
C LEU A 68 -19.27 8.89 5.79
N SER A 69 -18.81 9.91 5.04
CA SER A 69 -19.59 11.12 4.78
C SER A 69 -19.26 11.73 3.41
N GLU A 70 -20.22 12.50 2.90
CA GLU A 70 -20.07 13.36 1.73
C GLU A 70 -20.45 14.79 2.18
N ASP A 71 -19.45 15.61 2.52
CA ASP A 71 -19.70 16.92 3.13
C ASP A 71 -19.92 18.01 2.11
N SER A 72 -19.27 17.95 0.97
CA SER A 72 -19.48 18.86 -0.15
C SER A 72 -19.35 18.16 -1.50
N ILE A 73 -20.19 18.53 -2.44
CA ILE A 73 -20.19 18.00 -3.79
C ILE A 73 -20.05 19.19 -4.75
N GLU A 74 -19.01 19.14 -5.57
CA GLU A 74 -18.81 20.08 -6.67
C GLU A 74 -19.08 19.38 -8.00
N PRO A 75 -20.25 19.62 -8.64
CA PRO A 75 -20.63 18.92 -9.85
C PRO A 75 -19.96 19.53 -11.09
N HIS A 76 -19.36 18.67 -11.91
CA HIS A 76 -18.85 19.00 -13.25
C HIS A 76 -19.61 18.21 -14.32
N ALA A 77 -19.39 18.53 -15.59
CA ALA A 77 -20.11 17.89 -16.70
C ALA A 77 -19.89 16.38 -16.80
N GLN A 78 -18.70 15.90 -16.46
CA GLN A 78 -18.29 14.49 -16.63
C GLN A 78 -18.09 13.74 -15.31
N LEU A 79 -17.93 14.46 -14.21
CA LEU A 79 -17.59 13.91 -12.90
C LEU A 79 -18.13 14.80 -11.78
N ASP A 80 -18.15 14.27 -10.58
CA ASP A 80 -18.35 15.05 -9.35
C ASP A 80 -17.08 14.97 -8.51
N LEU A 81 -16.69 16.12 -7.92
CA LEU A 81 -15.67 16.18 -6.89
C LEU A 81 -16.38 16.18 -5.53
N ILE A 82 -16.09 15.18 -4.72
CA ILE A 82 -16.72 15.01 -3.42
C ILE A 82 -15.67 15.07 -2.34
N LEU A 83 -15.84 15.97 -1.38
CA LEU A 83 -15.03 16.04 -0.18
C LEU A 83 -15.80 15.42 0.98
N GLY A 84 -15.17 14.46 1.66
CA GLY A 84 -15.82 13.75 2.76
C GLY A 84 -14.83 12.90 3.55
N ASP A 85 -15.34 12.19 4.53
CA ASP A 85 -14.56 11.28 5.35
C ASP A 85 -14.66 9.84 4.82
N ILE A 86 -13.55 9.15 4.84
CA ILE A 86 -13.45 7.73 4.50
C ILE A 86 -12.80 6.94 5.63
N LEU A 87 -13.11 5.66 5.69
CA LEU A 87 -12.37 4.67 6.46
C LEU A 87 -11.60 3.78 5.48
N ALA A 88 -10.29 3.94 5.47
CA ALA A 88 -9.38 3.08 4.71
C ALA A 88 -8.93 1.92 5.58
N ARG A 89 -9.08 0.68 5.08
CA ARG A 89 -8.61 -0.54 5.73
C ARG A 89 -7.53 -1.17 4.87
N GLY A 90 -6.44 -1.58 5.48
CA GLY A 90 -5.37 -2.33 4.84
C GLY A 90 -5.05 -3.59 5.64
N GLN A 91 -5.03 -4.74 4.98
CA GLN A 91 -4.67 -6.00 5.60
C GLN A 91 -3.63 -6.72 4.77
N VAL A 92 -2.51 -7.04 5.41
CA VAL A 92 -1.48 -7.88 4.81
C VAL A 92 -1.85 -9.33 5.04
N GLU A 93 -2.16 -10.06 3.95
CA GLU A 93 -2.64 -11.45 4.03
C GLU A 93 -1.58 -12.45 3.57
N LYS A 94 -0.77 -12.07 2.60
CA LYS A 94 0.20 -12.94 1.92
C LYS A 94 1.43 -12.15 1.52
N TYR A 95 2.48 -12.87 1.16
CA TYR A 95 3.64 -12.29 0.50
C TYR A 95 4.15 -13.20 -0.61
N LYS A 96 4.79 -12.60 -1.60
CA LYS A 96 5.57 -13.27 -2.64
C LYS A 96 7.04 -13.30 -2.22
N LYS A 97 7.74 -14.31 -2.66
CA LYS A 97 9.21 -14.37 -2.66
C LYS A 97 9.69 -14.10 -4.06
N LEU A 98 10.39 -13.02 -4.25
CA LEU A 98 10.87 -12.58 -5.56
C LEU A 98 12.39 -12.70 -5.61
N ARG A 99 12.90 -13.46 -6.60
CA ARG A 99 14.34 -13.64 -6.78
C ARG A 99 15.01 -12.32 -7.13
N PHE A 100 16.14 -12.04 -6.51
CA PHE A 100 16.94 -10.90 -6.90
C PHE A 100 17.32 -10.98 -8.38
N ASN A 101 17.46 -9.84 -9.04
CA ASN A 101 17.82 -9.64 -10.46
C ASN A 101 16.76 -10.05 -11.49
N THR A 102 15.98 -11.10 -11.27
CA THR A 102 14.98 -11.58 -12.25
C THR A 102 13.55 -11.22 -11.88
N ASN A 103 13.27 -10.89 -10.59
CA ASN A 103 11.94 -10.71 -10.03
C ASN A 103 11.01 -11.93 -10.24
N GLU A 104 11.60 -13.09 -10.53
CA GLU A 104 10.85 -14.34 -10.64
C GLU A 104 10.23 -14.70 -9.29
N ASN A 105 8.94 -15.01 -9.31
CA ASN A 105 8.23 -15.46 -8.11
C ASN A 105 8.64 -16.92 -7.82
N VAL A 106 9.33 -17.13 -6.71
CA VAL A 106 9.81 -18.43 -6.26
C VAL A 106 8.98 -19.02 -5.13
N GLY A 107 7.88 -18.37 -4.75
CA GLY A 107 6.94 -18.89 -3.75
C GLY A 107 6.12 -17.81 -3.07
N TYR A 108 5.20 -18.27 -2.24
CA TYR A 108 4.30 -17.44 -1.43
C TYR A 108 4.40 -17.84 0.03
N GLY A 109 4.00 -16.95 0.91
CA GLY A 109 3.76 -17.25 2.31
C GLY A 109 2.52 -16.51 2.81
N GLU A 110 1.95 -17.00 3.89
CA GLU A 110 0.79 -16.40 4.56
C GLU A 110 1.26 -15.52 5.71
N ILE A 111 0.51 -14.45 5.97
CA ILE A 111 0.75 -13.51 7.05
C ILE A 111 -0.55 -13.33 7.82
N TRP A 112 -0.47 -13.36 9.14
CA TRP A 112 -1.61 -13.12 10.02
C TRP A 112 -1.34 -11.86 10.86
N LEU A 113 -1.53 -10.70 10.23
CA LEU A 113 -1.47 -9.42 10.94
C LEU A 113 -2.86 -8.82 11.03
N PRO A 114 -3.19 -8.14 12.14
CA PRO A 114 -4.45 -7.42 12.25
C PRO A 114 -4.50 -6.32 11.19
N PRO A 115 -5.71 -6.00 10.64
CA PRO A 115 -5.86 -4.91 9.69
C PRO A 115 -5.39 -3.58 10.32
N GLU A 116 -4.94 -2.66 9.49
CA GLU A 116 -4.83 -1.24 9.84
C GLU A 116 -6.05 -0.51 9.34
N GLU A 117 -6.59 0.35 10.19
CA GLU A 117 -7.72 1.21 9.87
C GLU A 117 -7.31 2.67 10.07
N MET A 118 -7.65 3.50 9.09
CA MET A 118 -7.37 4.93 9.13
C MET A 118 -8.61 5.68 8.66
N GLN A 119 -9.23 6.41 9.57
CA GLN A 119 -10.22 7.40 9.19
C GLN A 119 -9.51 8.69 8.76
N THR A 120 -9.82 9.16 7.57
CA THR A 120 -9.20 10.36 7.01
C THR A 120 -10.16 11.11 6.10
N ARG A 121 -9.87 12.39 5.92
CA ARG A 121 -10.56 13.21 4.95
C ARG A 121 -10.03 12.94 3.54
N SER A 122 -10.92 12.80 2.57
CA SER A 122 -10.57 12.44 1.20
C SER A 122 -11.30 13.32 0.19
N LEU A 123 -10.61 13.59 -0.91
CA LEU A 123 -11.21 14.10 -2.14
C LEU A 123 -11.50 12.90 -3.05
N MET A 124 -12.77 12.67 -3.32
CA MET A 124 -13.25 11.60 -4.20
C MET A 124 -13.60 12.17 -5.56
N VAL A 125 -13.14 11.51 -6.61
CA VAL A 125 -13.49 11.83 -8.01
C VAL A 125 -14.45 10.76 -8.51
N VAL A 126 -15.70 11.12 -8.68
CA VAL A 126 -16.77 10.19 -9.08
C VAL A 126 -17.17 10.46 -10.52
N LEU A 127 -16.89 9.53 -11.42
CA LEU A 127 -17.27 9.64 -12.83
C LEU A 127 -18.77 9.42 -13.00
N LYS A 128 -19.42 10.34 -13.73
CA LYS A 128 -20.86 10.21 -14.03
C LYS A 128 -21.11 9.10 -15.06
N PRO A 129 -21.99 8.14 -14.79
CA PRO A 129 -22.30 7.07 -15.75
C PRO A 129 -22.77 7.58 -17.11
N GLU A 130 -23.52 8.67 -17.13
CA GLU A 130 -24.02 9.33 -18.33
C GLU A 130 -22.97 10.21 -19.03
N GLY A 131 -21.86 10.50 -18.38
CA GLY A 131 -20.72 11.22 -18.95
C GLY A 131 -19.97 10.41 -20.00
N GLN A 132 -19.20 11.06 -20.85
CA GLN A 132 -18.42 10.38 -21.88
C GLN A 132 -17.45 9.34 -21.29
N SER A 133 -16.73 9.73 -20.23
CA SER A 133 -15.77 8.83 -19.56
C SER A 133 -16.44 7.66 -18.87
N GLY A 134 -17.59 7.88 -18.20
CA GLY A 134 -18.37 6.82 -17.55
C GLY A 134 -18.89 5.80 -18.56
N ARG A 135 -19.44 6.27 -19.68
CA ARG A 135 -19.89 5.38 -20.77
C ARG A 135 -18.75 4.56 -21.36
N LEU A 136 -17.62 5.20 -21.67
CA LEU A 136 -16.45 4.48 -22.21
C LEU A 136 -15.96 3.40 -21.25
N LEU A 137 -15.89 3.67 -19.95
CA LEU A 137 -15.48 2.67 -18.95
C LEU A 137 -16.49 1.53 -18.84
N SER A 138 -17.80 1.83 -18.92
CA SER A 138 -18.85 0.79 -18.83
C SER A 138 -18.90 -0.16 -20.03
N GLU A 139 -18.35 0.25 -21.19
CA GLU A 139 -18.23 -0.58 -22.39
C GLU A 139 -16.99 -1.48 -22.39
N LEU A 140 -16.07 -1.30 -21.46
CA LEU A 140 -14.85 -2.07 -21.36
C LEU A 140 -15.03 -3.31 -20.47
N ALA A 141 -14.19 -4.32 -20.71
CA ALA A 141 -14.05 -5.41 -19.75
C ALA A 141 -13.52 -4.88 -18.41
N PRO A 142 -13.99 -5.42 -17.27
CA PRO A 142 -13.65 -4.90 -15.93
C PRO A 142 -12.15 -4.70 -15.70
N GLU A 143 -11.32 -5.65 -16.14
CA GLU A 143 -9.86 -5.58 -15.96
C GLU A 143 -9.22 -4.41 -16.73
N LYS A 144 -9.81 -4.05 -17.88
CA LYS A 144 -9.35 -2.89 -18.66
C LYS A 144 -9.78 -1.58 -18.03
N ALA A 145 -11.02 -1.52 -17.54
CA ALA A 145 -11.52 -0.36 -16.83
C ALA A 145 -10.69 -0.08 -15.56
N ASP A 146 -10.42 -1.11 -14.77
CA ASP A 146 -9.57 -1.04 -13.58
C ASP A 146 -8.15 -0.58 -13.92
N GLY A 147 -7.56 -1.11 -15.00
CA GLY A 147 -6.25 -0.69 -15.46
C GLY A 147 -6.16 0.78 -15.86
N ILE A 148 -7.22 1.31 -16.49
CA ILE A 148 -7.31 2.74 -16.86
C ILE A 148 -7.44 3.59 -15.58
N LEU A 149 -8.32 3.22 -14.66
CA LEU A 149 -8.52 3.94 -13.40
C LEU A 149 -7.24 3.95 -12.56
N HIS A 150 -6.53 2.82 -12.51
CA HIS A 150 -5.25 2.72 -11.84
C HIS A 150 -4.20 3.66 -12.46
N GLY A 151 -4.09 3.69 -13.79
CA GLY A 151 -3.19 4.60 -14.49
C GLY A 151 -3.50 6.08 -14.25
N VAL A 152 -4.79 6.45 -14.22
CA VAL A 152 -5.23 7.82 -13.88
C VAL A 152 -4.88 8.16 -12.44
N THR A 153 -5.11 7.25 -11.51
CA THR A 153 -4.78 7.44 -10.09
C THR A 153 -3.29 7.63 -9.88
N ASP A 154 -2.45 6.83 -10.55
CA ASP A 154 -1.00 6.97 -10.51
C ASP A 154 -0.53 8.32 -11.08
N LEU A 155 -1.13 8.77 -12.18
CA LEU A 155 -0.83 10.08 -12.76
C LEU A 155 -1.18 11.22 -11.79
N ILE A 156 -2.36 11.15 -11.17
CA ILE A 156 -2.77 12.15 -10.16
C ILE A 156 -1.78 12.14 -9.00
N ARG A 157 -1.40 10.98 -8.47
CA ARG A 157 -0.44 10.82 -7.39
C ARG A 157 0.91 11.47 -7.72
N GLN A 158 1.41 11.27 -8.94
CA GLN A 158 2.68 11.86 -9.37
C GLN A 158 2.62 13.38 -9.57
N LEU A 159 1.47 13.91 -9.98
CA LEU A 159 1.29 15.34 -10.20
C LEU A 159 0.91 16.13 -8.94
N ALA A 160 0.33 15.46 -7.95
CA ALA A 160 -0.14 16.09 -6.71
C ALA A 160 0.95 16.92 -6.00
N PRO A 161 2.19 16.42 -5.80
CA PRO A 161 3.23 17.19 -5.11
C PRO A 161 3.62 18.48 -5.80
N ALA A 162 3.41 18.58 -7.11
CA ALA A 162 3.68 19.81 -7.86
C ALA A 162 2.60 20.90 -7.64
N ARG A 163 1.46 20.56 -7.06
CA ARG A 163 0.30 21.44 -6.87
C ARG A 163 -0.08 21.64 -5.42
N ILE A 164 0.07 20.60 -4.63
CA ILE A 164 -0.18 20.59 -3.19
C ILE A 164 1.10 20.10 -2.51
N LEU A 165 1.54 20.81 -1.47
CA LEU A 165 2.75 20.46 -0.73
C LEU A 165 2.49 19.15 0.05
N CYS A 166 2.70 18.00 -0.59
CA CYS A 166 2.57 16.69 0.00
C CYS A 166 3.69 15.77 -0.50
N ASP A 167 4.07 14.80 0.31
CA ASP A 167 4.99 13.72 -0.06
C ASP A 167 4.24 12.58 -0.78
N ILE A 168 4.95 11.86 -1.65
CA ILE A 168 4.43 10.72 -2.42
C ILE A 168 4.67 9.40 -1.64
N HIS A 169 4.29 9.32 -0.39
CA HIS A 169 4.47 8.08 0.38
C HIS A 169 3.22 7.23 0.41
#